data_cc40297837e3a292e83c6567449d42ba
#
_entry.id   cc40297837e3a292e83c6567449d42ba
#
_cell.length_a   1.000
_cell.length_b   1.000
_cell.length_c   1.000
_cell.angle_alpha   90.00
_cell.angle_beta   90.00
_cell.angle_gamma   90.00
#
_symmetry.space_group_name_H-M   'P 1'
#
loop_
_entity.id
_entity.type
_entity.pdbx_description
1 polymer ?
#
loop_
_entity_poly.entity_id
_entity_poly.type
_entity_poly.pdbx_seq_one_letter_code
_entity_poly.pdbx_strand_id
1 'polypeptide(L)'
;FGVSNFTQTYSDVTDNSFTITIDAGEGEPFANTWTCTGEGMLSPEFSQMPGGMEGMVSIDFIEAEGVTLPSEEMFQPGESWTTRYVAEAVIGDAASGELTMTQTIEMTNNDIGSEAVSVPAGDFDNAIRVDTTGVVTMAMGDTGMTTTIDMNYSSWYVEDVGLVRQEFASLFGTEGANNPSVTELLSYEDQ
;
A
#
# COMPACT_ATOMS: atom_id res chain seq x y z
N PHE A 1 12.49 -12.93 9.73
CA PHE A 1 12.16 -12.38 8.42
C PHE A 1 13.48 -11.94 7.78
N GLY A 2 13.73 -12.34 6.51
CA GLY A 2 14.90 -11.93 5.75
C GLY A 2 14.74 -10.51 5.22
N VAL A 3 15.86 -9.87 4.87
CA VAL A 3 15.84 -8.63 4.09
C VAL A 3 15.50 -9.00 2.65
N SER A 4 14.49 -8.40 2.08
CA SER A 4 14.15 -8.51 0.65
C SER A 4 14.30 -7.14 0.00
N ASN A 5 14.88 -7.11 -1.19
CA ASN A 5 14.98 -5.91 -2.01
C ASN A 5 13.94 -6.01 -3.12
N PHE A 6 13.39 -4.88 -3.52
CA PHE A 6 12.55 -4.77 -4.71
C PHE A 6 12.90 -3.51 -5.48
N THR A 7 12.56 -3.51 -6.75
CA THR A 7 12.71 -2.35 -7.63
C THR A 7 11.33 -1.82 -7.98
N GLN A 8 11.15 -0.51 -7.90
CA GLN A 8 9.97 0.19 -8.42
C GLN A 8 10.33 0.95 -9.68
N THR A 9 9.54 0.77 -10.73
CA THR A 9 9.72 1.47 -12.00
C THR A 9 8.44 2.19 -12.37
N TYR A 10 8.54 3.48 -12.68
CA TYR A 10 7.42 4.28 -13.17
C TYR A 10 7.37 4.20 -14.70
N SER A 11 6.18 3.97 -15.25
CA SER A 11 5.91 3.89 -16.69
C SER A 11 4.54 4.44 -17.04
N ASP A 12 4.25 4.52 -18.34
CA ASP A 12 2.94 4.92 -18.89
C ASP A 12 2.40 6.23 -18.30
N VAL A 13 3.30 7.17 -18.05
CA VAL A 13 2.99 8.47 -17.45
C VAL A 13 2.19 9.31 -18.44
N THR A 14 1.00 9.74 -18.00
CA THR A 14 0.08 10.63 -18.71
C THR A 14 -0.35 11.78 -17.80
N ASP A 15 -1.17 12.69 -18.30
CA ASP A 15 -1.73 13.78 -17.47
C ASP A 15 -2.62 13.27 -16.32
N ASN A 16 -3.18 12.06 -16.43
CA ASN A 16 -4.18 11.55 -15.50
C ASN A 16 -3.84 10.19 -14.88
N SER A 17 -2.71 9.58 -15.25
CA SER A 17 -2.33 8.25 -14.74
C SER A 17 -0.86 7.95 -14.92
N PHE A 18 -0.37 7.01 -14.14
CA PHE A 18 0.93 6.37 -14.30
C PHE A 18 0.87 4.94 -13.75
N THR A 19 1.83 4.13 -14.14
CA THR A 19 1.96 2.76 -13.65
C THR A 19 3.23 2.61 -12.82
N ILE A 20 3.13 1.99 -11.64
CA ILE A 20 4.29 1.56 -10.85
C ILE A 20 4.40 0.05 -10.98
N THR A 21 5.52 -0.41 -11.52
CA THR A 21 5.86 -1.83 -11.54
C THR A 21 6.81 -2.14 -10.39
N ILE A 22 6.46 -3.14 -9.57
CA ILE A 22 7.25 -3.62 -8.44
C ILE A 22 7.83 -4.98 -8.81
N ASP A 23 9.15 -5.09 -8.83
CA ASP A 23 9.91 -6.33 -9.08
C ASP A 23 10.67 -6.72 -7.80
N ALA A 24 10.29 -7.83 -7.21
CA ALA A 24 10.95 -8.37 -6.01
C ALA A 24 12.08 -9.37 -6.34
N GLY A 25 12.42 -9.53 -7.64
CA GLY A 25 13.47 -10.44 -8.12
C GLY A 25 13.09 -11.91 -8.13
N GLU A 26 11.95 -12.29 -7.55
CA GLU A 26 11.38 -13.64 -7.57
C GLU A 26 9.91 -13.56 -7.98
N GLY A 27 9.52 -14.34 -8.99
CA GLY A 27 8.16 -14.32 -9.53
C GLY A 27 7.96 -13.31 -10.66
N GLU A 28 6.70 -13.07 -11.03
CA GLU A 28 6.35 -12.04 -12.01
C GLU A 28 6.25 -10.67 -11.31
N PRO A 29 6.76 -9.60 -11.95
CA PRO A 29 6.60 -8.24 -11.44
C PRO A 29 5.11 -7.89 -11.31
N PHE A 30 4.79 -7.15 -10.28
CA PHE A 30 3.44 -6.66 -10.02
C PHE A 30 3.30 -5.21 -10.46
N ALA A 31 2.28 -4.90 -11.24
CA ALA A 31 2.04 -3.55 -11.77
C ALA A 31 0.78 -2.93 -11.14
N ASN A 32 0.92 -1.71 -10.64
CA ASN A 32 -0.15 -0.87 -10.09
C ASN A 32 -0.42 0.31 -10.99
N THR A 33 -1.66 0.53 -11.39
CA THR A 33 -2.06 1.74 -12.10
C THR A 33 -2.61 2.77 -11.11
N TRP A 34 -2.02 3.96 -11.15
CA TRP A 34 -2.44 5.11 -10.36
C TRP A 34 -3.24 6.07 -11.25
N THR A 35 -4.37 6.52 -10.76
CA THR A 35 -5.21 7.52 -11.43
C THR A 35 -5.11 8.83 -10.67
N CYS A 36 -4.76 9.91 -11.39
CA CYS A 36 -4.71 11.27 -10.86
C CYS A 36 -6.07 11.94 -11.01
N THR A 37 -6.57 12.50 -9.93
CA THR A 37 -7.83 13.27 -9.88
C THR A 37 -7.55 14.67 -9.34
N GLY A 38 -8.55 15.55 -9.37
CA GLY A 38 -8.43 16.87 -8.74
C GLY A 38 -8.29 16.82 -7.21
N GLU A 39 -8.64 15.69 -6.58
CA GLU A 39 -8.56 15.49 -5.13
C GLU A 39 -7.26 14.79 -4.72
N GLY A 40 -6.56 14.15 -5.66
CA GLY A 40 -5.33 13.41 -5.39
C GLY A 40 -5.17 12.18 -6.26
N MET A 41 -4.37 11.25 -5.81
CA MET A 41 -4.05 10.00 -6.50
C MET A 41 -4.75 8.82 -5.86
N LEU A 42 -5.32 7.94 -6.68
CA LEU A 42 -5.99 6.72 -6.26
C LEU A 42 -5.37 5.52 -6.98
N SER A 43 -5.03 4.48 -6.22
CA SER A 43 -4.69 3.18 -6.77
C SER A 43 -5.41 2.09 -5.97
N PRO A 44 -6.46 1.49 -6.52
CA PRO A 44 -7.12 0.34 -5.89
C PRO A 44 -6.16 -0.84 -5.67
N GLU A 45 -5.20 -1.00 -6.58
CA GLU A 45 -4.21 -2.09 -6.54
C GLU A 45 -3.11 -1.85 -5.50
N PHE A 46 -2.99 -0.63 -4.94
CA PHE A 46 -1.99 -0.29 -3.92
C PHE A 46 -2.08 -1.17 -2.67
N SER A 47 -3.26 -1.67 -2.37
CA SER A 47 -3.48 -2.59 -1.25
C SER A 47 -2.98 -4.01 -1.50
N GLN A 48 -2.55 -4.34 -2.72
CA GLN A 48 -1.93 -5.62 -3.04
C GLN A 48 -0.47 -5.60 -2.59
N MET A 49 -0.15 -6.38 -1.58
CA MET A 49 1.25 -6.54 -1.19
C MET A 49 1.98 -7.45 -2.18
N PRO A 50 3.24 -7.13 -2.55
CA PRO A 50 4.09 -8.07 -3.27
C PRO A 50 4.18 -9.38 -2.49
N GLY A 51 3.87 -10.48 -3.16
CA GLY A 51 3.93 -11.80 -2.55
C GLY A 51 2.59 -12.45 -2.28
N GLY A 52 1.46 -11.83 -2.65
CA GLY A 52 0.11 -12.39 -2.65
C GLY A 52 -0.20 -13.45 -1.57
N MET A 53 -1.43 -13.69 -1.22
CA MET A 53 -1.73 -14.89 -0.42
C MET A 53 -1.45 -16.13 -1.28
N GLU A 54 -0.64 -17.05 -0.76
CA GLU A 54 -0.37 -18.32 -1.41
C GLU A 54 -1.69 -19.02 -1.75
N GLY A 55 -1.91 -19.33 -3.05
CA GLY A 55 -3.16 -19.92 -3.53
C GLY A 55 -4.23 -18.90 -4.02
N MET A 56 -3.93 -17.61 -4.07
CA MET A 56 -4.82 -16.63 -4.71
C MET A 56 -4.77 -16.79 -6.23
N VAL A 57 -5.96 -16.95 -6.85
CA VAL A 57 -6.11 -17.14 -8.30
C VAL A 57 -6.39 -15.80 -8.98
N SER A 58 -7.23 -14.96 -8.39
CA SER A 58 -7.54 -13.62 -8.89
C SER A 58 -7.94 -12.70 -7.74
N ILE A 59 -7.83 -11.40 -7.98
CA ILE A 59 -8.40 -10.35 -7.16
C ILE A 59 -9.02 -9.29 -8.08
N ASP A 60 -10.27 -8.96 -7.82
CA ASP A 60 -11.03 -7.94 -8.56
C ASP A 60 -11.45 -6.83 -7.60
N PHE A 61 -11.08 -5.58 -7.91
CA PHE A 61 -11.53 -4.41 -7.14
C PHE A 61 -12.94 -4.03 -7.56
N ILE A 62 -13.87 -4.04 -6.59
CA ILE A 62 -15.28 -3.76 -6.80
C ILE A 62 -15.57 -2.28 -6.56
N GLU A 63 -14.91 -1.69 -5.55
CA GLU A 63 -15.18 -0.34 -5.09
C GLU A 63 -13.89 0.31 -4.56
N ALA A 64 -13.73 1.60 -4.88
CA ALA A 64 -12.66 2.43 -4.34
C ALA A 64 -13.25 3.82 -4.04
N GLU A 65 -13.08 4.28 -2.79
CA GLU A 65 -13.55 5.57 -2.31
C GLU A 65 -12.41 6.36 -1.66
N GLY A 66 -12.44 7.69 -1.81
CA GLY A 66 -11.43 8.59 -1.30
C GLY A 66 -10.17 8.63 -2.17
N VAL A 67 -9.04 8.95 -1.58
CA VAL A 67 -7.74 9.03 -2.27
C VAL A 67 -6.68 8.26 -1.49
N THR A 68 -5.73 7.66 -2.20
CA THR A 68 -4.57 7.00 -1.58
C THR A 68 -3.58 8.04 -1.08
N LEU A 69 -3.27 9.02 -1.94
CA LEU A 69 -2.50 10.22 -1.60
C LEU A 69 -3.28 11.46 -2.05
N PRO A 70 -3.49 12.46 -1.21
CA PRO A 70 -4.25 13.66 -1.54
C PRO A 70 -3.46 14.56 -2.50
N SER A 71 -4.15 15.55 -3.08
CA SER A 71 -3.49 16.62 -3.85
C SER A 71 -2.58 17.45 -2.94
N GLU A 72 -1.63 18.17 -3.54
CA GLU A 72 -0.70 19.04 -2.82
C GLU A 72 -1.43 20.06 -1.90
N GLU A 73 -2.59 20.56 -2.33
CA GLU A 73 -3.40 21.50 -1.53
C GLU A 73 -3.94 20.89 -0.24
N MET A 74 -4.22 19.58 -0.25
CA MET A 74 -4.72 18.82 0.90
C MET A 74 -3.61 18.13 1.70
N PHE A 75 -2.38 18.08 1.16
CA PHE A 75 -1.23 17.46 1.79
C PHE A 75 -0.57 18.48 2.73
N GLN A 76 -1.25 18.79 3.84
CA GLN A 76 -0.87 19.83 4.80
C GLN A 76 -0.81 19.26 6.23
N PRO A 77 0.16 19.67 7.04
CA PRO A 77 0.31 19.19 8.41
C PRO A 77 -0.97 19.35 9.25
N GLY A 78 -1.42 18.23 9.81
CA GLY A 78 -2.63 18.13 10.62
C GLY A 78 -3.91 17.82 9.85
N GLU A 79 -3.88 17.78 8.52
CA GLU A 79 -5.00 17.29 7.71
C GLU A 79 -5.08 15.76 7.74
N SER A 80 -6.28 15.26 7.51
CA SER A 80 -6.52 13.82 7.44
C SER A 80 -7.48 13.48 6.31
N TRP A 81 -7.32 12.29 5.74
CA TRP A 81 -8.20 11.75 4.70
C TRP A 81 -8.46 10.28 4.92
N THR A 82 -9.51 9.78 4.29
CA THR A 82 -9.89 8.37 4.35
C THR A 82 -9.79 7.73 2.98
N THR A 83 -9.45 6.44 2.99
CA THR A 83 -9.39 5.59 1.81
C THR A 83 -10.14 4.30 2.10
N ARG A 84 -11.01 3.87 1.20
CA ARG A 84 -11.74 2.61 1.32
C ARG A 84 -11.66 1.83 0.02
N TYR A 85 -11.32 0.55 0.13
CA TYR A 85 -11.32 -0.40 -0.98
C TYR A 85 -12.19 -1.61 -0.64
N VAL A 86 -12.91 -2.11 -1.63
CA VAL A 86 -13.57 -3.40 -1.59
C VAL A 86 -13.06 -4.24 -2.75
N ALA A 87 -12.53 -5.41 -2.43
CA ALA A 87 -12.05 -6.37 -3.42
C ALA A 87 -12.68 -7.74 -3.19
N GLU A 88 -12.85 -8.48 -4.27
CA GLU A 88 -13.20 -9.90 -4.24
C GLU A 88 -12.01 -10.72 -4.73
N ALA A 89 -11.59 -11.67 -3.92
CA ALA A 89 -10.50 -12.58 -4.24
C ALA A 89 -11.01 -14.00 -4.36
N VAL A 90 -10.48 -14.74 -5.33
CA VAL A 90 -10.72 -16.17 -5.47
C VAL A 90 -9.47 -16.92 -5.02
N ILE A 91 -9.64 -17.80 -4.04
CA ILE A 91 -8.57 -18.60 -3.44
C ILE A 91 -8.83 -20.06 -3.74
N GLY A 92 -7.78 -20.82 -4.06
CA GLY A 92 -7.86 -22.23 -4.33
C GLY A 92 -7.46 -22.61 -5.76
N ASP A 93 -7.78 -23.82 -6.16
CA ASP A 93 -7.58 -24.30 -7.51
C ASP A 93 -8.80 -25.12 -7.96
N ALA A 94 -8.91 -25.37 -9.26
CA ALA A 94 -10.02 -26.13 -9.84
C ALA A 94 -10.16 -27.58 -9.31
N ALA A 95 -9.14 -28.12 -8.65
CA ALA A 95 -9.14 -29.48 -8.11
C ALA A 95 -9.56 -29.55 -6.65
N SER A 96 -9.22 -28.52 -5.86
CA SER A 96 -9.56 -28.39 -4.42
C SER A 96 -10.85 -27.62 -4.17
N GLY A 97 -11.37 -26.93 -5.18
CA GLY A 97 -12.51 -26.02 -5.11
C GLY A 97 -12.06 -24.57 -4.91
N GLU A 98 -12.81 -23.67 -5.51
CA GLU A 98 -12.61 -22.23 -5.39
C GLU A 98 -13.41 -21.69 -4.21
N LEU A 99 -12.79 -20.81 -3.42
CA LEU A 99 -13.41 -20.08 -2.33
C LEU A 99 -13.36 -18.59 -2.63
N THR A 100 -14.50 -17.94 -2.62
CA THR A 100 -14.57 -16.48 -2.77
C THR A 100 -14.41 -15.80 -1.41
N MET A 101 -13.57 -14.78 -1.36
CA MET A 101 -13.35 -13.93 -0.20
C MET A 101 -13.58 -12.48 -0.57
N THR A 102 -14.44 -11.79 0.16
CA THR A 102 -14.56 -10.33 0.05
C THR A 102 -13.65 -9.67 1.08
N GLN A 103 -12.80 -8.76 0.62
CA GLN A 103 -11.91 -7.97 1.45
C GLN A 103 -12.37 -6.51 1.43
N THR A 104 -12.57 -5.93 2.60
CA THR A 104 -12.80 -4.49 2.78
C THR A 104 -11.62 -3.90 3.54
N ILE A 105 -11.01 -2.86 2.99
CA ILE A 105 -9.90 -2.13 3.60
C ILE A 105 -10.37 -0.70 3.85
N GLU A 106 -10.34 -0.27 5.10
CA GLU A 106 -10.70 1.10 5.51
C GLU A 106 -9.49 1.72 6.21
N MET A 107 -9.02 2.85 5.72
CA MET A 107 -7.84 3.54 6.24
C MET A 107 -8.15 4.99 6.56
N THR A 108 -7.55 5.49 7.64
CA THR A 108 -7.46 6.90 7.97
C THR A 108 -5.99 7.28 7.97
N ASN A 109 -5.66 8.27 7.16
CA ASN A 109 -4.32 8.80 6.98
C ASN A 109 -4.24 10.19 7.60
N ASN A 110 -3.16 10.48 8.29
CA ASN A 110 -2.95 11.77 8.96
C ASN A 110 -1.58 12.32 8.54
N ASP A 111 -1.56 13.51 7.97
CA ASP A 111 -0.31 14.24 7.71
C ASP A 111 0.23 14.78 9.04
N ILE A 112 1.37 14.29 9.46
CA ILE A 112 2.06 14.69 10.71
C ILE A 112 2.94 15.92 10.48
N GLY A 113 3.29 16.20 9.22
CA GLY A 113 4.19 17.25 8.80
C GLY A 113 5.54 16.75 8.34
N SER A 114 6.42 17.69 8.07
CA SER A 114 7.76 17.39 7.53
C SER A 114 8.74 17.11 8.66
N GLU A 115 9.56 16.08 8.47
CA GLU A 115 10.71 15.78 9.34
C GLU A 115 11.89 15.27 8.53
N ALA A 116 13.09 15.33 9.10
CA ALA A 116 14.28 14.78 8.47
C ALA A 116 14.27 13.25 8.58
N VAL A 117 14.58 12.56 7.49
CA VAL A 117 14.74 11.12 7.44
C VAL A 117 16.03 10.73 6.74
N SER A 118 16.76 9.77 7.31
CA SER A 118 17.96 9.19 6.71
C SER A 118 17.68 7.76 6.32
N VAL A 119 17.92 7.43 5.05
CA VAL A 119 17.81 6.08 4.47
C VAL A 119 19.07 5.78 3.65
N PRO A 120 19.30 4.54 3.21
CA PRO A 120 20.49 4.23 2.40
C PRO A 120 20.67 5.08 1.13
N ALA A 121 19.57 5.55 0.53
CA ALA A 121 19.60 6.44 -0.64
C ALA A 121 20.11 7.85 -0.35
N GLY A 122 20.09 8.29 0.92
CA GLY A 122 20.53 9.62 1.34
C GLY A 122 19.77 10.22 2.51
N ASP A 123 20.06 11.48 2.79
CA ASP A 123 19.39 12.27 3.83
C ASP A 123 18.38 13.22 3.18
N PHE A 124 17.17 13.22 3.69
CA PHE A 124 16.06 14.06 3.21
C PHE A 124 15.55 14.92 4.38
N ASP A 125 15.75 16.25 4.27
CA ASP A 125 15.44 17.18 5.37
C ASP A 125 13.95 17.48 5.51
N ASN A 126 13.15 17.23 4.46
CA ASN A 126 11.74 17.63 4.36
C ASN A 126 10.83 16.47 3.92
N ALA A 127 11.05 15.27 4.43
CA ALA A 127 10.15 14.16 4.15
C ALA A 127 8.82 14.37 4.89
N ILE A 128 7.70 14.29 4.18
CA ILE A 128 6.36 14.39 4.79
C ILE A 128 6.01 13.04 5.39
N ARG A 129 5.73 13.05 6.68
CA ARG A 129 5.29 11.85 7.41
C ARG A 129 3.78 11.73 7.41
N VAL A 130 3.30 10.58 7.01
CA VAL A 130 1.88 10.19 7.07
C VAL A 130 1.74 8.99 8.00
N ASP A 131 0.95 9.15 9.06
CA ASP A 131 0.59 8.05 9.94
C ASP A 131 -0.77 7.49 9.51
N THR A 132 -0.82 6.20 9.22
CA THR A 132 -2.01 5.50 8.75
C THR A 132 -2.48 4.49 9.80
N THR A 133 -3.76 4.56 10.11
CA THR A 133 -4.48 3.54 10.87
C THR A 133 -5.59 2.96 10.02
N GLY A 134 -5.82 1.67 10.09
CA GLY A 134 -6.85 1.04 9.27
C GLY A 134 -7.27 -0.31 9.76
N VAL A 135 -8.30 -0.83 9.10
CA VAL A 135 -8.87 -2.14 9.37
C VAL A 135 -9.06 -2.88 8.05
N VAL A 136 -8.57 -4.11 8.00
CA VAL A 136 -8.87 -5.05 6.91
C VAL A 136 -9.90 -6.05 7.43
N THR A 137 -11.05 -6.10 6.79
CA THR A 137 -12.11 -7.08 7.06
C THR A 137 -12.17 -8.07 5.90
N MET A 138 -11.97 -9.35 6.19
CA MET A 138 -12.07 -10.45 5.23
C MET A 138 -13.29 -11.30 5.57
N ALA A 139 -14.21 -11.42 4.62
CA ALA A 139 -15.40 -12.25 4.72
C ALA A 139 -15.30 -13.44 3.74
N MET A 140 -15.37 -14.65 4.27
CA MET A 140 -15.21 -15.89 3.50
C MET A 140 -16.57 -16.36 2.99
N GLY A 141 -16.89 -16.09 1.73
CA GLY A 141 -18.01 -16.60 0.95
C GLY A 141 -19.26 -16.98 1.76
N ASP A 142 -19.83 -18.12 1.45
CA ASP A 142 -21.05 -18.62 2.08
C ASP A 142 -20.87 -19.16 3.52
N THR A 143 -19.65 -19.14 4.07
CA THR A 143 -19.37 -19.72 5.40
C THR A 143 -19.81 -18.79 6.54
N GLY A 144 -20.00 -17.51 6.25
CA GLY A 144 -20.27 -16.47 7.26
C GLY A 144 -19.09 -16.18 8.19
N MET A 145 -17.91 -16.71 7.89
CA MET A 145 -16.68 -16.42 8.65
C MET A 145 -16.15 -15.05 8.28
N THR A 146 -15.91 -14.23 9.28
CA THR A 146 -15.30 -12.90 9.12
C THR A 146 -14.07 -12.79 10.01
N THR A 147 -12.99 -12.28 9.46
CA THR A 147 -11.74 -11.98 10.18
C THR A 147 -11.42 -10.50 10.00
N THR A 148 -11.05 -9.84 11.09
CA THR A 148 -10.66 -8.43 11.09
C THR A 148 -9.23 -8.30 11.55
N ILE A 149 -8.44 -7.48 10.85
CA ILE A 149 -7.03 -7.23 11.11
C ILE A 149 -6.81 -5.72 11.18
N ASP A 150 -6.24 -5.24 12.28
CA ASP A 150 -5.84 -3.85 12.41
C ASP A 150 -4.52 -3.61 11.67
N MET A 151 -4.45 -2.49 10.94
CA MET A 151 -3.24 -2.00 10.29
C MET A 151 -2.80 -0.69 10.95
N ASN A 152 -1.50 -0.56 11.15
CA ASN A 152 -0.91 0.67 11.67
C ASN A 152 0.51 0.82 11.10
N TYR A 153 0.73 1.90 10.35
CA TYR A 153 2.03 2.16 9.75
C TYR A 153 2.28 3.66 9.56
N SER A 154 3.56 4.01 9.42
CA SER A 154 4.02 5.36 9.08
C SER A 154 4.75 5.31 7.75
N SER A 155 4.53 6.30 6.90
CA SER A 155 5.17 6.46 5.59
C SER A 155 5.79 7.84 5.45
N TRP A 156 6.96 7.92 4.81
CA TRP A 156 7.66 9.19 4.55
C TRP A 156 7.80 9.39 3.05
N TYR A 157 7.27 10.51 2.59
CA TYR A 157 7.25 10.89 1.18
C TYR A 157 8.12 12.12 0.95
N VAL A 158 8.85 12.12 -0.16
CA VAL A 158 9.69 13.23 -0.60
C VAL A 158 9.24 13.65 -2.00
N GLU A 159 9.08 14.94 -2.21
CA GLU A 159 8.75 15.52 -3.51
C GLU A 159 9.74 15.05 -4.58
N ASP A 160 9.27 14.72 -5.77
CA ASP A 160 10.02 14.19 -6.92
C ASP A 160 10.71 12.82 -6.70
N VAL A 161 10.69 12.27 -5.48
CA VAL A 161 11.29 10.96 -5.16
C VAL A 161 10.22 9.91 -4.85
N GLY A 162 9.15 10.30 -4.15
CA GLY A 162 8.10 9.41 -3.71
C GLY A 162 8.30 8.85 -2.31
N LEU A 163 7.94 7.59 -2.10
CA LEU A 163 8.07 6.91 -0.81
C LEU A 163 9.53 6.57 -0.52
N VAL A 164 10.11 7.16 0.53
CA VAL A 164 11.50 6.91 0.94
C VAL A 164 11.63 5.96 2.12
N ARG A 165 10.61 5.91 3.00
CA ARG A 165 10.58 5.00 4.15
C ARG A 165 9.15 4.62 4.50
N GLN A 166 8.96 3.39 4.97
CA GLN A 166 7.70 2.92 5.54
C GLN A 166 7.98 2.00 6.72
N GLU A 167 7.27 2.20 7.83
CA GLU A 167 7.37 1.40 9.04
C GLU A 167 6.00 0.84 9.41
N PHE A 168 5.88 -0.47 9.48
CA PHE A 168 4.69 -1.16 9.97
C PHE A 168 4.84 -1.49 11.45
N ALA A 169 4.02 -0.89 12.31
CA ALA A 169 4.01 -1.16 13.74
C ALA A 169 3.48 -2.56 14.07
N SER A 170 2.48 -3.02 13.32
CA SER A 170 2.00 -4.40 13.35
C SER A 170 1.34 -4.77 12.02
N LEU A 171 1.71 -5.91 11.47
CA LEU A 171 0.95 -6.60 10.45
C LEU A 171 0.34 -7.85 11.10
N PHE A 172 -0.97 -8.05 10.91
CA PHE A 172 -1.69 -9.27 11.33
C PHE A 172 -1.82 -9.52 12.84
N GLY A 173 -1.93 -8.46 13.67
CA GLY A 173 -2.34 -8.63 15.07
C GLY A 173 -1.43 -9.53 15.93
N THR A 174 -0.21 -9.80 15.50
CA THR A 174 0.77 -10.50 16.31
C THR A 174 1.33 -9.53 17.35
N GLU A 175 0.61 -9.40 18.47
CA GLU A 175 1.20 -8.86 19.70
C GLU A 175 2.42 -9.71 20.06
N GLY A 176 3.60 -9.23 19.74
CA GLY A 176 4.84 -9.92 20.07
C GLY A 176 5.99 -9.78 19.08
N ALA A 177 5.78 -9.23 17.88
CA ALA A 177 6.90 -8.86 17.03
C ALA A 177 7.54 -7.57 17.55
N ASN A 178 8.57 -7.70 18.36
CA ASN A 178 9.37 -6.59 18.90
C ASN A 178 10.19 -5.84 17.82
N ASN A 179 9.97 -6.14 16.54
CA ASN A 179 10.60 -5.44 15.42
C ASN A 179 9.54 -5.03 14.42
N PRO A 180 9.35 -3.72 14.19
CA PRO A 180 8.55 -3.24 13.07
C PRO A 180 9.16 -3.74 11.75
N SER A 181 8.33 -4.03 10.76
CA SER A 181 8.81 -4.22 9.39
C SER A 181 9.13 -2.85 8.83
N VAL A 182 10.35 -2.66 8.34
CA VAL A 182 10.82 -1.38 7.80
C VAL A 182 11.19 -1.59 6.33
N THR A 183 10.67 -0.72 5.48
CA THR A 183 11.05 -0.59 4.07
C THR A 183 11.75 0.75 3.90
N GLU A 184 12.92 0.76 3.26
CA GLU A 184 13.72 1.96 3.03
C GLU A 184 14.22 2.01 1.59
N LEU A 185 14.25 3.23 1.03
CA LEU A 185 14.80 3.49 -0.29
C LEU A 185 16.31 3.26 -0.27
N LEU A 186 16.80 2.39 -1.17
CA LEU A 186 18.23 2.07 -1.28
C LEU A 186 18.94 3.00 -2.27
N SER A 187 18.28 3.36 -3.36
CA SER A 187 18.76 4.28 -4.40
C SER A 187 17.60 4.70 -5.28
N TYR A 188 17.72 5.78 -6.00
CA TYR A 188 16.79 6.24 -7.03
C TYR A 188 17.56 6.87 -8.20
N GLU A 189 16.93 6.91 -9.36
CA GLU A 189 17.45 7.57 -10.56
C GLU A 189 16.43 8.63 -10.97
N ASP A 190 16.88 9.86 -11.16
CA ASP A 190 16.07 10.94 -11.74
C ASP A 190 15.82 10.63 -13.23
N GLN A 191 14.58 10.74 -13.68
CA GLN A 191 14.18 10.52 -15.06
C GLN A 191 13.96 11.84 -15.79
#